data_8b601095fabde5c3f0e6f5c5b5ea81fe
#
_entry.id   8b601095fabde5c3f0e6f5c5b5ea81fe
#
_cell.length_a   1.000
_cell.length_b   1.000
_cell.length_c   1.000
_cell.angle_alpha   90.00
_cell.angle_beta   90.00
_cell.angle_gamma   90.00
#
_symmetry.space_group_name_H-M   'P 1'
#
loop_
_entity.id
_entity.type
_entity.pdbx_description
1 polymer ?
#
loop_
_entity_poly.entity_id
_entity_poly.type
_entity_poly.pdbx_seq_one_letter_code
_entity_poly.pdbx_strand_id
1 'polypeptide(L)'
;MPSTYMLNDTRPVVIAGSDGTVIAQNKSARRMLGPGTGKYCWDVVGKMDKAKKLPCRNGCVMDLMESDVDIQKTQFKQAGKDHDISCSAINGVVLCMFDSEEHESSKIFPSLSTREQEILRMLADGETTSSAADRLGVCESTIRTHVERVRSKLCVSTRAAAVAEGFR
;
A
#
# COMPACT_ATOMS: atom_id res chain seq x y z
N MET A 1 -17.74 12.65 6.22
CA MET A 1 -16.31 12.95 5.94
C MET A 1 -15.63 11.63 5.74
N PRO A 2 -15.19 11.24 4.54
CA PRO A 2 -14.46 9.98 4.36
C PRO A 2 -13.08 10.12 5.00
N SER A 3 -12.76 9.15 5.82
CA SER A 3 -11.55 9.06 6.63
C SER A 3 -10.29 9.09 5.78
N THR A 4 -9.38 9.99 6.10
CA THR A 4 -8.09 10.28 5.42
C THR A 4 -7.04 9.15 5.61
N TYR A 5 -7.44 7.93 5.95
CA TYR A 5 -6.54 6.86 6.41
C TYR A 5 -5.79 6.09 5.32
N MET A 6 -6.09 6.31 4.03
CA MET A 6 -5.61 5.42 2.96
C MET A 6 -4.34 5.86 2.23
N LEU A 7 -3.68 6.97 2.57
CA LEU A 7 -2.72 7.56 1.64
C LEU A 7 -1.32 7.84 2.23
N ASN A 8 -0.97 7.24 3.35
CA ASN A 8 0.38 7.37 3.95
C ASN A 8 1.34 6.23 3.54
N ASP A 9 0.96 5.40 2.59
CA ASP A 9 1.86 4.39 2.04
C ASP A 9 2.94 5.08 1.20
N THR A 10 4.18 4.67 1.38
CA THR A 10 5.31 5.13 0.57
C THR A 10 5.21 4.64 -0.87
N ARG A 11 4.44 3.58 -1.13
CA ARG A 11 4.19 3.04 -2.47
C ARG A 11 3.28 3.97 -3.28
N PRO A 12 3.60 4.20 -4.56
CA PRO A 12 2.72 4.94 -5.43
C PRO A 12 1.41 4.19 -5.67
N VAL A 13 0.27 4.90 -5.50
CA VAL A 13 -1.07 4.36 -5.69
C VAL A 13 -1.88 5.31 -6.58
N VAL A 14 -2.54 4.74 -7.58
CA VAL A 14 -3.49 5.42 -8.46
C VAL A 14 -4.83 4.70 -8.41
N ILE A 15 -5.91 5.44 -8.26
CA ILE A 15 -7.29 4.93 -8.31
C ILE A 15 -7.96 5.50 -9.54
N ALA A 16 -8.48 4.62 -10.40
CA ALA A 16 -9.22 4.97 -11.59
C ALA A 16 -10.68 4.50 -11.51
N GLY A 17 -11.60 5.27 -12.07
CA GLY A 17 -12.99 4.88 -12.24
C GLY A 17 -13.17 3.83 -13.33
N SER A 18 -14.39 3.33 -13.50
CA SER A 18 -14.77 2.35 -14.51
C SER A 18 -14.51 2.81 -15.95
N ASP A 19 -14.53 4.12 -16.19
CA ASP A 19 -14.20 4.75 -17.47
C ASP A 19 -12.68 4.94 -17.68
N GLY A 20 -11.85 4.56 -16.70
CA GLY A 20 -10.41 4.75 -16.70
C GLY A 20 -9.95 6.12 -16.26
N THR A 21 -10.84 7.04 -15.87
CA THR A 21 -10.46 8.35 -15.36
C THR A 21 -9.84 8.25 -13.98
N VAL A 22 -8.67 8.85 -13.76
CA VAL A 22 -8.00 8.88 -12.46
C VAL A 22 -8.82 9.73 -11.47
N ILE A 23 -9.34 9.07 -10.44
CA ILE A 23 -10.13 9.68 -9.37
C ILE A 23 -9.21 10.21 -8.28
N ALA A 24 -8.18 9.45 -7.92
CA ALA A 24 -7.27 9.81 -6.85
C ALA A 24 -5.84 9.28 -7.09
N GLN A 25 -4.89 9.98 -6.51
CA GLN A 25 -3.49 9.59 -6.43
C GLN A 25 -2.95 9.94 -5.05
N ASN A 26 -2.12 9.04 -4.47
CA ASN A 26 -1.38 9.39 -3.28
C ASN A 26 -0.17 10.30 -3.61
N LYS A 27 0.49 10.80 -2.57
CA LYS A 27 1.63 11.71 -2.70
C LYS A 27 2.80 11.07 -3.48
N SER A 28 3.05 9.77 -3.27
CA SER A 28 4.09 9.02 -3.97
C SER A 28 3.78 8.88 -5.46
N ALA A 29 2.54 8.56 -5.82
CA ALA A 29 2.12 8.49 -7.22
C ALA A 29 2.23 9.85 -7.92
N ARG A 30 1.86 10.95 -7.26
CA ARG A 30 2.02 12.30 -7.83
C ARG A 30 3.48 12.68 -8.06
N ARG A 31 4.40 12.26 -7.18
CA ARG A 31 5.85 12.49 -7.36
C ARG A 31 6.41 11.70 -8.53
N MET A 32 5.95 10.46 -8.70
CA MET A 32 6.44 9.53 -9.72
C MET A 32 5.85 9.83 -11.10
N LEU A 33 4.53 10.07 -11.19
CA LEU A 33 3.75 10.16 -12.41
C LEU A 33 3.36 11.60 -12.79
N GLY A 34 3.51 12.54 -11.86
CA GLY A 34 2.92 13.87 -11.96
C GLY A 34 1.41 13.88 -11.63
N PRO A 35 0.77 15.05 -11.69
CA PRO A 35 -0.66 15.20 -11.43
C PRO A 35 -1.48 14.53 -12.54
N GLY A 36 -2.32 13.56 -12.17
CA GLY A 36 -3.08 12.74 -13.09
C GLY A 36 -4.59 12.74 -12.86
N THR A 37 -5.08 13.30 -11.76
CA THR A 37 -6.52 13.36 -11.47
C THR A 37 -7.29 14.01 -12.61
N GLY A 38 -8.37 13.36 -13.08
CA GLY A 38 -9.18 13.78 -14.22
C GLY A 38 -8.60 13.40 -15.59
N LYS A 39 -7.42 12.77 -15.65
CA LYS A 39 -6.84 12.21 -16.88
C LYS A 39 -7.09 10.71 -16.92
N TYR A 40 -6.95 10.11 -18.09
CA TYR A 40 -7.06 8.66 -18.19
C TYR A 40 -5.84 7.95 -17.59
N CYS A 41 -6.10 6.84 -16.89
CA CYS A 41 -5.07 6.04 -16.22
C CYS A 41 -3.98 5.58 -17.20
N TRP A 42 -4.34 5.11 -18.39
CA TRP A 42 -3.39 4.69 -19.42
C TRP A 42 -2.52 5.84 -19.96
N ASP A 43 -3.00 7.07 -19.92
CA ASP A 43 -2.20 8.25 -20.31
C ASP A 43 -1.21 8.67 -19.21
N VAL A 44 -1.56 8.41 -17.95
CA VAL A 44 -0.72 8.76 -16.80
C VAL A 44 0.33 7.69 -16.56
N VAL A 45 -0.10 6.42 -16.48
CA VAL A 45 0.74 5.27 -16.18
C VAL A 45 1.47 4.75 -17.40
N GLY A 46 0.80 4.65 -18.54
CA GLY A 46 1.38 4.10 -19.78
C GLY A 46 2.55 4.91 -20.34
N LYS A 47 2.69 6.18 -19.96
CA LYS A 47 3.83 7.03 -20.36
C LYS A 47 5.16 6.62 -19.70
N MET A 48 5.11 5.84 -18.62
CA MET A 48 6.31 5.42 -17.89
C MET A 48 7.14 4.40 -18.64
N ASP A 49 6.49 3.54 -19.42
CA ASP A 49 7.16 2.44 -20.10
C ASP A 49 7.54 2.80 -21.53
N LYS A 50 8.81 3.21 -21.73
CA LYS A 50 9.38 3.46 -23.06
C LYS A 50 9.42 2.19 -23.92
N ALA A 51 9.41 0.99 -23.31
CA ALA A 51 9.45 -0.28 -24.01
C ALA A 51 8.07 -0.83 -24.37
N LYS A 52 6.99 -0.15 -24.01
CA LYS A 52 5.59 -0.52 -24.27
C LYS A 52 5.21 -1.93 -23.80
N LYS A 53 5.79 -2.39 -22.70
CA LYS A 53 5.49 -3.69 -22.09
C LYS A 53 4.30 -3.62 -21.13
N LEU A 54 3.94 -2.42 -20.65
CA LEU A 54 2.77 -2.24 -19.78
C LEU A 54 1.48 -2.48 -20.56
N PRO A 55 0.50 -3.18 -19.95
CA PRO A 55 -0.82 -3.39 -20.55
C PRO A 55 -1.69 -2.12 -20.57
N CYS A 56 -1.14 -0.99 -20.10
CA CYS A 56 -1.84 0.29 -19.98
C CYS A 56 -2.14 0.88 -21.36
N ARG A 57 -3.34 0.61 -21.88
CA ARG A 57 -3.89 1.08 -23.15
C ARG A 57 -5.32 1.55 -22.97
N ASN A 58 -5.86 2.26 -23.96
CA ASN A 58 -7.27 2.61 -23.96
C ASN A 58 -8.12 1.34 -23.80
N GLY A 59 -9.05 1.34 -22.84
CA GLY A 59 -9.92 0.21 -22.51
C GLY A 59 -9.35 -0.80 -21.52
N CYS A 60 -8.07 -0.74 -21.12
CA CYS A 60 -7.48 -1.72 -20.20
C CYS A 60 -8.19 -1.82 -18.85
N VAL A 61 -8.80 -0.73 -18.38
CA VAL A 61 -9.60 -0.72 -17.15
C VAL A 61 -10.88 -1.52 -17.32
N MET A 62 -11.57 -1.37 -18.46
CA MET A 62 -12.79 -2.10 -18.77
C MET A 62 -12.49 -3.58 -18.96
N ASP A 63 -11.42 -3.91 -19.70
CA ASP A 63 -10.97 -5.30 -19.89
C ASP A 63 -10.70 -5.98 -18.54
N LEU A 64 -10.07 -5.26 -17.59
CA LEU A 64 -9.79 -5.79 -16.26
C LEU A 64 -11.07 -6.00 -15.44
N MET A 65 -12.03 -5.08 -15.55
CA MET A 65 -13.32 -5.19 -14.84
C MET A 65 -14.21 -6.32 -15.35
N GLU A 66 -14.12 -6.65 -16.64
CA GLU A 66 -14.87 -7.72 -17.28
C GLU A 66 -14.18 -9.08 -17.16
N SER A 67 -12.89 -9.09 -16.76
CA SER A 67 -12.11 -10.32 -16.59
C SER A 67 -12.40 -11.00 -15.26
N ASP A 68 -12.28 -12.33 -15.21
CA ASP A 68 -12.31 -13.13 -13.97
C ASP A 68 -10.98 -13.03 -13.19
N VAL A 69 -10.08 -12.12 -13.60
CA VAL A 69 -8.74 -11.95 -12.98
C VAL A 69 -8.81 -10.88 -11.91
N ASP A 70 -8.66 -11.27 -10.66
CA ASP A 70 -8.68 -10.35 -9.51
C ASP A 70 -7.54 -9.33 -9.53
N ILE A 71 -6.35 -9.74 -9.99
CA ILE A 71 -5.14 -8.90 -9.99
C ILE A 71 -4.33 -9.13 -11.26
N GLN A 72 -4.14 -8.10 -12.06
CA GLN A 72 -3.20 -8.09 -13.17
C GLN A 72 -1.85 -7.54 -12.71
N LYS A 73 -0.78 -8.33 -12.81
CA LYS A 73 0.60 -7.92 -12.47
C LYS A 73 1.44 -7.84 -13.73
N THR A 74 2.29 -6.82 -13.81
CA THR A 74 3.23 -6.63 -14.92
C THR A 74 4.51 -5.99 -14.41
N GLN A 75 5.64 -6.48 -14.93
CA GLN A 75 6.96 -5.92 -14.65
C GLN A 75 7.38 -4.95 -15.73
N PHE A 76 8.01 -3.85 -15.34
CA PHE A 76 8.60 -2.90 -16.28
C PHE A 76 9.88 -2.29 -15.73
N LYS A 77 10.73 -1.76 -16.63
CA LYS A 77 11.99 -1.11 -16.25
C LYS A 77 11.87 0.40 -16.35
N GLN A 78 12.21 1.09 -15.25
CA GLN A 78 12.31 2.54 -15.23
C GLN A 78 13.65 2.97 -14.60
N ALA A 79 14.39 3.82 -15.29
CA ALA A 79 15.70 4.31 -14.85
C ALA A 79 16.70 3.17 -14.47
N GLY A 80 16.63 2.01 -15.18
CA GLY A 80 17.49 0.85 -14.93
C GLY A 80 17.09 -0.04 -13.76
N LYS A 81 16.01 0.30 -13.04
CA LYS A 81 15.43 -0.52 -11.96
C LYS A 81 14.19 -1.25 -12.44
N ASP A 82 14.02 -2.48 -11.95
CA ASP A 82 12.80 -3.26 -12.17
C ASP A 82 11.71 -2.79 -11.21
N HIS A 83 10.52 -2.64 -11.73
CA HIS A 83 9.32 -2.22 -11.02
C HIS A 83 8.18 -3.15 -11.36
N ASP A 84 7.35 -3.45 -10.38
CA ASP A 84 6.09 -4.15 -10.55
C ASP A 84 4.92 -3.17 -10.51
N ILE A 85 3.97 -3.37 -11.39
CA ILE A 85 2.65 -2.74 -11.29
C ILE A 85 1.61 -3.83 -11.10
N SER A 86 0.73 -3.63 -10.14
CA SER A 86 -0.44 -4.47 -9.93
C SER A 86 -1.70 -3.64 -10.03
N CYS A 87 -2.64 -4.10 -10.85
CA CYS A 87 -3.95 -3.48 -11.03
C CYS A 87 -5.03 -4.46 -10.59
N SER A 88 -5.95 -4.01 -9.73
CA SER A 88 -7.09 -4.80 -9.22
C SER A 88 -8.38 -4.03 -9.42
N ALA A 89 -9.43 -4.70 -9.89
CA ALA A 89 -10.76 -4.15 -9.96
C ALA A 89 -11.53 -4.43 -8.65
N ILE A 90 -12.00 -3.39 -7.98
CA ILE A 90 -12.72 -3.50 -6.70
C ILE A 90 -13.91 -2.52 -6.70
N ASN A 91 -15.12 -3.04 -6.58
CA ASN A 91 -16.33 -2.22 -6.44
C ASN A 91 -16.46 -1.07 -7.46
N GLY A 92 -16.19 -1.34 -8.74
CA GLY A 92 -16.36 -0.36 -9.82
C GLY A 92 -15.21 0.64 -9.95
N VAL A 93 -14.10 0.43 -9.24
CA VAL A 93 -12.85 1.20 -9.41
C VAL A 93 -11.67 0.27 -9.66
N VAL A 94 -10.62 0.75 -10.30
CA VAL A 94 -9.36 0.04 -10.47
C VAL A 94 -8.31 0.70 -9.60
N LEU A 95 -7.68 -0.10 -8.76
CA LEU A 95 -6.54 0.25 -7.94
C LEU A 95 -5.25 -0.19 -8.62
N CYS A 96 -4.39 0.75 -8.99
CA CYS A 96 -3.06 0.48 -9.51
C CYS A 96 -2.01 0.81 -8.45
N MET A 97 -1.21 -0.18 -8.07
CA MET A 97 -0.10 -0.06 -7.11
C MET A 97 1.22 -0.35 -7.80
N PHE A 98 2.25 0.39 -7.40
CA PHE A 98 3.60 0.24 -7.93
C PHE A 98 4.52 -0.24 -6.82
N ASP A 99 5.25 -1.32 -7.08
CA ASP A 99 6.30 -1.84 -6.23
C ASP A 99 7.67 -1.70 -6.93
N SER A 100 8.73 -1.47 -6.17
CA SER A 100 10.11 -1.58 -6.62
C SER A 100 10.75 -2.77 -5.91
N GLU A 101 11.70 -3.45 -6.55
CA GLU A 101 12.37 -4.64 -6.01
C GLU A 101 13.04 -4.44 -4.63
N GLU A 102 13.16 -3.20 -4.15
CA GLU A 102 13.67 -2.90 -2.81
C GLU A 102 12.65 -3.17 -1.68
N HIS A 103 11.40 -3.52 -2.03
CA HIS A 103 10.38 -3.92 -1.07
C HIS A 103 10.03 -5.40 -1.30
N GLU A 104 10.74 -6.29 -0.60
CA GLU A 104 10.31 -7.69 -0.42
C GLU A 104 8.80 -7.71 -0.15
N SER A 105 8.11 -8.56 -0.92
CA SER A 105 6.69 -8.92 -0.86
C SER A 105 6.00 -8.57 0.46
N SER A 106 5.69 -7.29 0.67
CA SER A 106 4.85 -6.91 1.79
C SER A 106 3.39 -7.01 1.36
N LYS A 107 2.72 -7.96 1.96
CA LYS A 107 1.27 -8.15 2.01
C LYS A 107 0.55 -6.79 2.02
N ILE A 108 -0.66 -6.74 1.47
CA ILE A 108 -1.58 -5.58 1.39
C ILE A 108 -1.99 -5.06 2.82
N PHE A 109 -1.09 -5.12 3.77
CA PHE A 109 -1.28 -4.54 5.10
C PHE A 109 -0.56 -3.19 5.15
N PRO A 110 -1.18 -2.15 5.71
CA PRO A 110 -0.48 -0.88 5.93
C PRO A 110 0.79 -1.16 6.70
N SER A 111 1.94 -0.77 6.11
CA SER A 111 3.24 -1.02 6.70
C SER A 111 3.31 -0.44 8.12
N LEU A 112 3.74 -1.25 9.06
CA LEU A 112 4.00 -0.79 10.40
C LEU A 112 5.18 0.20 10.35
N SER A 113 5.06 1.34 11.03
CA SER A 113 6.19 2.25 11.21
C SER A 113 7.32 1.56 11.97
N THR A 114 8.54 2.07 11.85
CA THR A 114 9.71 1.55 12.58
C THR A 114 9.42 1.40 14.08
N ARG A 115 8.72 2.40 14.66
CA ARG A 115 8.33 2.38 16.07
C ARG A 115 7.29 1.31 16.40
N GLU A 116 6.33 1.10 15.53
CA GLU A 116 5.31 0.05 15.68
C GLU A 116 5.92 -1.34 15.54
N GLN A 117 6.90 -1.52 14.65
CA GLN A 117 7.65 -2.77 14.51
C GLN A 117 8.51 -3.07 15.74
N GLU A 118 9.19 -2.05 16.27
CA GLU A 118 10.00 -2.17 17.48
C GLU A 118 9.14 -2.61 18.68
N ILE A 119 8.01 -1.94 18.89
CA ILE A 119 7.06 -2.30 19.94
C ILE A 119 6.51 -3.71 19.73
N LEU A 120 6.16 -4.07 18.51
CA LEU A 120 5.64 -5.40 18.19
C LEU A 120 6.68 -6.50 18.50
N ARG A 121 7.97 -6.27 18.21
CA ARG A 121 9.05 -7.20 18.58
C ARG A 121 9.17 -7.36 20.09
N MET A 122 9.18 -6.28 20.86
CA MET A 122 9.19 -6.35 22.33
C MET A 122 8.01 -7.15 22.88
N LEU A 123 6.81 -6.97 22.28
CA LEU A 123 5.64 -7.74 22.67
C LEU A 123 5.74 -9.23 22.29
N ALA A 124 6.42 -9.57 21.21
CA ALA A 124 6.70 -10.93 20.80
C ALA A 124 7.72 -11.60 21.74
N ASP A 125 8.69 -10.83 22.24
CA ASP A 125 9.68 -11.28 23.24
C ASP A 125 9.06 -11.41 24.65
N GLY A 126 7.74 -11.17 24.78
CA GLY A 126 7.02 -11.33 26.05
C GLY A 126 7.05 -10.09 26.96
N GLU A 127 7.57 -8.95 26.50
CA GLU A 127 7.60 -7.73 27.31
C GLU A 127 6.19 -7.22 27.60
N THR A 128 6.02 -6.63 28.80
CA THR A 128 4.78 -5.92 29.16
C THR A 128 4.78 -4.52 28.56
N THR A 129 3.61 -3.86 28.55
CA THR A 129 3.50 -2.44 28.14
C THR A 129 4.33 -1.51 29.03
N SER A 130 4.45 -1.85 30.32
CA SER A 130 5.28 -1.10 31.28
C SER A 130 6.76 -1.25 30.96
N SER A 131 7.26 -2.51 30.81
CA SER A 131 8.67 -2.76 30.50
C SER A 131 9.08 -2.15 29.15
N ALA A 132 8.23 -2.24 28.14
CA ALA A 132 8.46 -1.60 26.86
C ALA A 132 8.49 -0.05 26.97
N ALA A 133 7.65 0.53 27.84
CA ALA A 133 7.62 1.96 28.10
C ALA A 133 8.93 2.45 28.73
N ASP A 134 9.39 1.75 29.77
CA ASP A 134 10.66 2.05 30.45
C ASP A 134 11.85 1.95 29.49
N ARG A 135 11.90 0.89 28.70
CA ARG A 135 12.98 0.65 27.74
C ARG A 135 13.02 1.70 26.62
N LEU A 136 11.86 2.20 26.21
CA LEU A 136 11.72 3.19 25.14
C LEU A 136 11.71 4.64 25.61
N GLY A 137 11.77 4.86 26.94
CA GLY A 137 11.76 6.18 27.55
C GLY A 137 10.46 6.97 27.31
N VAL A 138 9.32 6.28 27.25
CA VAL A 138 7.99 6.87 27.02
C VAL A 138 7.01 6.42 28.10
N CYS A 139 5.85 7.07 28.19
CA CYS A 139 4.81 6.62 29.12
C CYS A 139 4.05 5.39 28.58
N GLU A 140 3.54 4.57 29.48
CA GLU A 140 2.80 3.34 29.15
C GLU A 140 1.58 3.60 28.26
N SER A 141 0.90 4.74 28.41
CA SER A 141 -0.21 5.15 27.56
C SER A 141 0.21 5.32 26.09
N THR A 142 1.44 5.79 25.84
CA THR A 142 2.00 5.89 24.49
C THR A 142 2.18 4.51 23.88
N ILE A 143 2.70 3.54 24.63
CA ILE A 143 2.82 2.15 24.16
C ILE A 143 1.45 1.57 23.84
N ARG A 144 0.44 1.76 24.70
CA ARG A 144 -0.93 1.30 24.44
C ARG A 144 -1.49 1.87 23.15
N THR A 145 -1.30 3.16 22.89
CA THR A 145 -1.73 3.81 21.66
C THR A 145 -1.05 3.19 20.43
N HIS A 146 0.25 2.90 20.48
CA HIS A 146 0.95 2.21 19.41
C HIS A 146 0.43 0.79 19.18
N VAL A 147 0.17 0.03 20.24
CA VAL A 147 -0.41 -1.32 20.16
C VAL A 147 -1.80 -1.29 19.51
N GLU A 148 -2.64 -0.32 19.83
CA GLU A 148 -3.94 -0.14 19.21
C GLU A 148 -3.81 0.16 17.70
N ARG A 149 -2.87 1.03 17.33
CA ARG A 149 -2.57 1.33 15.91
C ARG A 149 -2.08 0.10 15.16
N VAL A 150 -1.18 -0.69 15.76
CA VAL A 150 -0.71 -1.96 15.20
C VAL A 150 -1.88 -2.92 14.99
N ARG A 151 -2.74 -3.12 16.00
CA ARG A 151 -3.92 -3.98 15.90
C ARG A 151 -4.87 -3.52 14.78
N SER A 152 -5.12 -2.22 14.70
CA SER A 152 -5.95 -1.64 13.63
C SER A 152 -5.34 -1.86 12.24
N LYS A 153 -4.02 -1.66 12.11
CA LYS A 153 -3.31 -1.86 10.84
C LYS A 153 -3.26 -3.32 10.39
N LEU A 154 -3.13 -4.25 11.33
CA LEU A 154 -3.12 -5.68 11.08
C LEU A 154 -4.54 -6.29 11.03
N CYS A 155 -5.58 -5.47 11.21
CA CYS A 155 -6.99 -5.90 11.25
C CYS A 155 -7.25 -7.03 12.26
N VAL A 156 -6.62 -6.96 13.45
CA VAL A 156 -6.77 -7.96 14.51
C VAL A 156 -7.32 -7.38 15.81
N SER A 157 -8.02 -8.19 16.59
CA SER A 157 -8.69 -7.73 17.81
C SER A 157 -7.87 -7.92 19.09
N THR A 158 -6.83 -8.76 19.07
CA THR A 158 -6.05 -9.05 20.27
C THR A 158 -4.55 -8.78 20.08
N ARG A 159 -3.84 -8.53 21.19
CA ARG A 159 -2.38 -8.39 21.20
C ARG A 159 -1.68 -9.65 20.68
N ALA A 160 -2.13 -10.83 21.13
CA ALA A 160 -1.55 -12.10 20.69
C ALA A 160 -1.73 -12.32 19.18
N ALA A 161 -2.91 -11.97 18.62
CA ALA A 161 -3.13 -12.02 17.19
C ALA A 161 -2.26 -11.01 16.43
N ALA A 162 -1.99 -9.81 16.99
CA ALA A 162 -1.10 -8.84 16.39
C ALA A 162 0.35 -9.35 16.31
N VAL A 163 0.84 -9.99 17.35
CA VAL A 163 2.16 -10.65 17.36
C VAL A 163 2.19 -11.79 16.33
N ALA A 164 1.22 -12.69 16.34
CA ALA A 164 1.16 -13.81 15.41
C ALA A 164 1.11 -13.37 13.93
N GLU A 165 0.35 -12.30 13.62
CA GLU A 165 0.22 -11.80 12.24
C GLU A 165 1.43 -10.96 11.80
N GLY A 166 2.06 -10.23 12.71
CA GLY A 166 3.21 -9.39 12.40
C GLY A 166 4.51 -10.15 12.11
N PHE A 167 4.58 -11.45 12.46
CA PHE A 167 5.74 -12.34 12.21
C PHE A 167 5.40 -13.49 11.24
N ARG A 168 4.31 -13.41 10.52
CA ARG A 168 3.91 -14.38 9.50
C ARG A 168 4.49 -14.02 8.13
#